data_d82863647cc0078baf4e019eb257d94d
#
_entry.id   d82863647cc0078baf4e019eb257d94d
#
_cell.length_a   1.000
_cell.length_b   1.000
_cell.length_c   1.000
_cell.angle_alpha   90.00
_cell.angle_beta   90.00
_cell.angle_gamma   90.00
#
_symmetry.space_group_name_H-M   'P 1'
#
loop_
_entity.id
_entity.type
_entity.pdbx_description
1 polymer ?
#
loop_
_entity_poly.entity_id
_entity_poly.type
_entity_poly.pdbx_seq_one_letter_code
_entity_poly.pdbx_strand_id
1 'polypeptide(L)'
;MQNKNKYQVDTGGARGELPLTDFQKNQILEYIRLIETGAPSNVDYIRWVDDRQMNTAYSFGFDLLNIGSDVMPATNFRGQGTLTANTRLTWKSSIAHELIGHREAAFEGKTQLETPLEEAQASIRAARFAPSLTSTERYTLLRDGINRLHKAKIKVRLVKNKLHIKNR
;
A
#
# COMPACT_ATOMS: atom_id res chain seq x y z
N MET A 1 15.09 8.97 -30.42
CA MET A 1 13.98 8.08 -30.02
C MET A 1 14.27 7.52 -28.64
N GLN A 2 13.59 7.99 -27.60
CA GLN A 2 13.72 7.41 -26.27
C GLN A 2 13.02 6.06 -26.27
N ASN A 3 13.77 5.01 -26.00
CA ASN A 3 13.23 3.68 -25.75
C ASN A 3 12.31 3.77 -24.51
N LYS A 4 11.02 3.94 -24.72
CA LYS A 4 10.04 3.83 -23.62
C LYS A 4 10.10 2.38 -23.16
N ASN A 5 10.70 2.18 -21.98
CA ASN A 5 10.78 0.87 -21.37
C ASN A 5 9.34 0.33 -21.26
N LYS A 6 9.10 -0.85 -21.81
CA LYS A 6 7.79 -1.50 -21.98
C LYS A 6 6.99 -1.69 -20.68
N TYR A 7 7.63 -1.42 -19.54
CA TYR A 7 7.09 -1.63 -18.18
C TYR A 7 6.94 -0.33 -17.37
N GLN A 8 7.15 0.82 -18.00
CA GLN A 8 6.99 2.09 -17.29
C GLN A 8 5.50 2.44 -17.24
N VAL A 9 4.89 2.31 -16.06
CA VAL A 9 3.53 2.75 -15.81
C VAL A 9 3.54 4.25 -15.55
N ASP A 10 2.92 5.03 -16.43
CA ASP A 10 2.63 6.44 -16.17
C ASP A 10 1.37 6.53 -15.33
N THR A 11 1.50 6.99 -14.08
CA THR A 11 0.36 7.19 -13.18
C THR A 11 -0.41 8.48 -13.44
N GLY A 12 -0.01 9.29 -14.41
CA GLY A 12 -0.54 10.64 -14.57
C GLY A 12 -0.23 11.54 -13.37
N GLY A 13 0.80 11.23 -12.60
CA GLY A 13 1.15 11.91 -11.35
C GLY A 13 0.24 11.55 -10.17
N ALA A 14 -0.59 10.51 -10.30
CA ALA A 14 -1.47 10.03 -9.23
C ALA A 14 -0.71 9.38 -8.07
N ARG A 15 0.49 8.88 -8.32
CA ARG A 15 1.47 8.41 -7.33
C ARG A 15 2.86 8.95 -7.67
N GLY A 16 3.84 8.73 -6.78
CA GLY A 16 5.23 9.13 -7.02
C GLY A 16 5.82 8.45 -8.25
N GLU A 17 6.54 9.19 -9.06
CA GLU A 17 7.14 8.72 -10.32
C GLU A 17 8.67 8.86 -10.34
N LEU A 18 9.24 9.57 -9.37
CA LEU A 18 10.68 9.73 -9.26
C LEU A 18 11.31 8.57 -8.52
N PRO A 19 12.49 8.10 -8.94
CA PRO A 19 13.24 7.07 -8.21
C PRO A 19 13.42 7.44 -6.75
N LEU A 20 13.29 6.46 -5.86
CA LEU A 20 13.51 6.66 -4.43
C LEU A 20 14.98 6.97 -4.16
N THR A 21 15.22 7.99 -3.35
CA THR A 21 16.56 8.30 -2.84
C THR A 21 16.97 7.28 -1.77
N ASP A 22 18.28 7.16 -1.52
CA ASP A 22 18.79 6.28 -0.45
C ASP A 22 18.26 6.70 0.92
N PHE A 23 18.07 8.01 1.16
CA PHE A 23 17.46 8.51 2.38
C PHE A 23 16.02 8.00 2.53
N GLN A 24 15.22 8.08 1.48
CA GLN A 24 13.84 7.56 1.49
C GLN A 24 13.80 6.05 1.71
N LYS A 25 14.67 5.30 1.03
CA LYS A 25 14.79 3.85 1.23
C LYS A 25 15.14 3.51 2.68
N ASN A 26 16.06 4.21 3.28
CA ASN A 26 16.43 4.02 4.69
C ASN A 26 15.28 4.31 5.64
N GLN A 27 14.54 5.41 5.44
CA GLN A 27 13.35 5.72 6.23
C GLN A 27 12.28 4.62 6.13
N ILE A 28 12.06 4.10 4.92
CA ILE A 28 11.12 3.00 4.70
C ILE A 28 11.57 1.75 5.44
N LEU A 29 12.85 1.38 5.36
CA LEU A 29 13.39 0.23 6.09
C LEU A 29 13.27 0.37 7.61
N GLU A 30 13.52 1.55 8.16
CA GLU A 30 13.32 1.82 9.60
C GLU A 30 11.86 1.64 10.00
N TYR A 31 10.93 2.10 9.18
CA TYR A 31 9.51 1.92 9.44
C TYR A 31 9.07 0.46 9.33
N ILE A 32 9.60 -0.28 8.37
CA ILE A 32 9.35 -1.73 8.24
C ILE A 32 9.82 -2.46 9.50
N ARG A 33 11.01 -2.15 10.02
CA ARG A 33 11.51 -2.72 11.28
C ARG A 33 10.62 -2.38 12.47
N LEU A 34 10.04 -1.18 12.49
CA LEU A 34 9.09 -0.79 13.52
C LEU A 34 7.78 -1.59 13.45
N ILE A 35 7.30 -1.89 12.26
CA ILE A 35 6.11 -2.73 12.04
C ILE A 35 6.38 -4.17 12.53
N GLU A 36 7.57 -4.67 12.28
CA GLU A 36 7.99 -6.05 12.60
C GLU A 36 8.48 -6.23 14.04
N THR A 37 7.96 -5.46 14.99
CA THR A 37 8.35 -5.54 16.38
C THR A 37 8.31 -6.97 16.92
N GLY A 38 9.47 -7.49 17.32
CA GLY A 38 9.61 -8.81 17.97
C GLY A 38 10.07 -9.96 17.06
N ALA A 39 10.16 -9.76 15.74
CA ALA A 39 10.86 -10.70 14.86
C ALA A 39 12.27 -10.20 14.56
N PRO A 40 13.28 -11.07 14.45
CA PRO A 40 14.55 -10.66 13.85
C PRO A 40 14.24 -10.11 12.47
N SER A 41 14.65 -8.88 12.21
CA SER A 41 14.33 -8.18 10.97
C SER A 41 15.12 -8.80 9.82
N ASN A 42 14.62 -9.92 9.30
CA ASN A 42 15.06 -10.43 8.04
C ASN A 42 14.28 -9.68 6.94
N VAL A 43 14.91 -8.69 6.36
CA VAL A 43 14.34 -7.89 5.25
C VAL A 43 14.56 -8.53 3.89
N ASP A 44 14.90 -9.82 3.83
CA ASP A 44 15.17 -10.54 2.59
C ASP A 44 13.96 -10.64 1.67
N TYR A 45 12.75 -10.39 2.20
CA TYR A 45 11.54 -10.33 1.39
C TYR A 45 11.30 -8.98 0.70
N ILE A 46 12.18 -7.98 0.90
CA ILE A 46 12.04 -6.66 0.30
C ILE A 46 12.81 -6.60 -1.02
N ARG A 47 12.13 -6.16 -2.06
CA ARG A 47 12.70 -5.89 -3.37
C ARG A 47 12.45 -4.45 -3.77
N TRP A 48 13.52 -3.70 -3.99
CA TRP A 48 13.43 -2.38 -4.59
C TRP A 48 13.21 -2.49 -6.08
N VAL A 49 12.20 -1.80 -6.57
CA VAL A 49 11.90 -1.71 -8.01
C VAL A 49 12.47 -0.39 -8.50
N ASP A 50 13.62 -0.49 -9.18
CA ASP A 50 14.32 0.67 -9.72
C ASP A 50 13.74 1.11 -11.09
N ASP A 51 14.25 2.24 -11.62
CA ASP A 51 13.99 2.74 -12.97
C ASP A 51 12.52 3.02 -13.31
N ARG A 52 11.80 3.70 -12.42
CA ARG A 52 10.41 4.15 -12.65
C ARG A 52 9.41 3.00 -12.81
N GLN A 53 9.76 1.79 -12.50
CA GLN A 53 8.75 0.76 -12.33
C GLN A 53 7.92 1.14 -11.10
N MET A 54 6.64 1.30 -11.34
CA MET A 54 5.69 1.65 -10.28
C MET A 54 4.95 0.40 -9.93
N ASN A 55 5.32 -0.21 -8.82
CA ASN A 55 4.66 -1.46 -8.45
C ASN A 55 4.97 -1.81 -6.98
N THR A 56 4.59 -0.89 -6.09
CA THR A 56 4.60 -1.22 -4.67
C THR A 56 3.44 -2.16 -4.39
N ALA A 57 3.77 -3.40 -4.08
CA ALA A 57 2.80 -4.45 -3.82
C ALA A 57 3.42 -5.62 -3.08
N TYR A 58 2.63 -6.27 -2.24
CA TYR A 58 2.98 -7.54 -1.63
C TYR A 58 2.55 -8.72 -2.52
N SER A 59 3.47 -9.61 -2.78
CA SER A 59 3.23 -10.83 -3.55
C SER A 59 3.05 -12.02 -2.62
N PHE A 60 1.81 -12.46 -2.45
CA PHE A 60 1.42 -13.54 -1.55
C PHE A 60 2.15 -14.87 -1.83
N GLY A 61 2.23 -15.27 -3.11
CA GLY A 61 2.81 -16.56 -3.47
C GLY A 61 4.32 -16.71 -3.22
N PHE A 62 5.02 -15.58 -3.08
CA PHE A 62 6.49 -15.54 -2.94
C PHE A 62 6.96 -14.90 -1.64
N ASP A 63 6.05 -14.46 -0.78
CA ASP A 63 6.36 -13.61 0.38
C ASP A 63 7.35 -12.49 -0.01
N LEU A 64 6.96 -11.68 -0.97
CA LEU A 64 7.82 -10.66 -1.54
C LEU A 64 7.12 -9.29 -1.52
N LEU A 65 7.76 -8.30 -0.92
CA LEU A 65 7.33 -6.90 -0.97
C LEU A 65 8.15 -6.15 -2.02
N ASN A 66 7.52 -5.80 -3.13
CA ASN A 66 8.08 -4.87 -4.09
C ASN A 66 7.83 -3.44 -3.63
N ILE A 67 8.85 -2.59 -3.65
CA ILE A 67 8.74 -1.17 -3.32
C ILE A 67 9.28 -0.34 -4.47
N GLY A 68 8.39 0.38 -5.13
CA GLY A 68 8.71 1.28 -6.23
C GLY A 68 8.48 2.75 -5.88
N SER A 69 8.67 3.62 -6.85
CA SER A 69 8.45 5.07 -6.69
C SER A 69 7.02 5.42 -6.31
N ASP A 70 6.06 4.60 -6.69
CA ASP A 70 4.63 4.76 -6.39
C ASP A 70 4.28 4.54 -4.91
N VAL A 71 5.21 4.12 -4.07
CA VAL A 71 5.05 4.16 -2.61
C VAL A 71 4.80 5.58 -2.11
N MET A 72 5.35 6.57 -2.80
CA MET A 72 5.16 7.99 -2.50
C MET A 72 3.78 8.49 -2.97
N PRO A 73 3.19 9.48 -2.26
CA PRO A 73 1.92 10.07 -2.68
C PRO A 73 2.05 10.84 -4.01
N ALA A 74 0.90 11.24 -4.55
CA ALA A 74 0.85 12.09 -5.72
C ALA A 74 1.61 13.40 -5.50
N THR A 75 2.48 13.75 -6.45
CA THR A 75 3.28 14.99 -6.40
C THR A 75 2.95 15.95 -7.52
N ASN A 76 2.56 15.45 -8.67
CA ASN A 76 2.29 16.25 -9.86
C ASN A 76 1.12 15.64 -10.65
N PHE A 77 -0.08 15.71 -10.06
CA PHE A 77 -1.26 15.13 -10.67
C PHE A 77 -1.63 15.84 -11.97
N ARG A 78 -1.65 15.09 -13.06
CA ARG A 78 -1.98 15.55 -14.42
C ARG A 78 -3.32 15.02 -14.92
N GLY A 79 -4.02 14.23 -14.11
CA GLY A 79 -5.30 13.64 -14.47
C GLY A 79 -6.46 14.63 -14.38
N GLN A 80 -7.62 14.21 -14.85
CA GLN A 80 -8.88 14.95 -14.70
C GLN A 80 -9.62 14.52 -13.43
N GLY A 81 -10.26 15.46 -12.76
CA GLY A 81 -11.03 15.22 -11.55
C GLY A 81 -10.25 15.49 -10.26
N THR A 82 -10.80 15.05 -9.14
CA THR A 82 -10.21 15.21 -7.81
C THR A 82 -9.31 14.04 -7.44
N LEU A 83 -8.25 14.32 -6.69
CA LEU A 83 -7.41 13.30 -6.09
C LEU A 83 -8.25 12.39 -5.16
N THR A 84 -8.11 11.10 -5.32
CA THR A 84 -8.74 10.08 -4.48
C THR A 84 -7.97 9.87 -3.17
N ALA A 85 -8.53 9.12 -2.24
CA ALA A 85 -7.82 8.73 -1.02
C ALA A 85 -6.52 7.95 -1.35
N ASN A 86 -6.56 7.06 -2.33
CA ASN A 86 -5.38 6.29 -2.77
C ASN A 86 -4.21 7.19 -3.17
N THR A 87 -4.47 8.27 -3.92
CA THR A 87 -3.42 9.20 -4.38
C THR A 87 -2.79 9.99 -3.24
N ARG A 88 -3.47 10.08 -2.08
CA ARG A 88 -3.02 10.80 -0.88
C ARG A 88 -2.35 9.92 0.15
N LEU A 89 -2.33 8.61 -0.04
CA LEU A 89 -1.63 7.70 0.88
C LEU A 89 -0.16 8.12 0.98
N THR A 90 0.30 8.36 2.19
CA THR A 90 1.73 8.58 2.45
C THR A 90 2.50 7.28 2.24
N TRP A 91 3.82 7.37 2.11
CA TRP A 91 4.65 6.17 1.99
C TRP A 91 4.50 5.24 3.21
N LYS A 92 4.32 5.80 4.42
CA LYS A 92 4.02 5.00 5.62
C LYS A 92 2.71 4.24 5.49
N SER A 93 1.66 4.92 5.03
CA SER A 93 0.35 4.30 4.81
C SER A 93 0.41 3.20 3.75
N SER A 94 1.16 3.43 2.67
CA SER A 94 1.34 2.43 1.62
C SER A 94 2.08 1.19 2.14
N ILE A 95 3.18 1.37 2.87
CA ILE A 95 3.90 0.25 3.49
C ILE A 95 3.03 -0.49 4.52
N ALA A 96 2.29 0.25 5.34
CA ALA A 96 1.37 -0.37 6.30
C ALA A 96 0.27 -1.19 5.62
N HIS A 97 -0.25 -0.72 4.49
CA HIS A 97 -1.23 -1.45 3.69
C HIS A 97 -0.66 -2.79 3.21
N GLU A 98 0.56 -2.79 2.68
CA GLU A 98 1.19 -4.01 2.17
C GLU A 98 1.58 -4.98 3.30
N LEU A 99 2.19 -4.50 4.38
CA LEU A 99 2.70 -5.35 5.44
C LEU A 99 1.62 -5.79 6.42
N ILE A 100 0.90 -4.86 7.02
CA ILE A 100 -0.14 -5.17 8.00
C ILE A 100 -1.42 -5.60 7.30
N GLY A 101 -1.73 -4.96 6.17
CA GLY A 101 -2.92 -5.27 5.40
C GLY A 101 -2.86 -6.62 4.72
N HIS A 102 -1.80 -6.93 4.02
CA HIS A 102 -1.67 -8.16 3.22
C HIS A 102 -0.74 -9.20 3.85
N ARG A 103 0.53 -8.87 4.10
CA ARG A 103 1.52 -9.85 4.54
C ARG A 103 1.17 -10.51 5.87
N GLU A 104 0.81 -9.75 6.89
CA GLU A 104 0.39 -10.33 8.19
C GLU A 104 -0.87 -11.17 8.04
N ALA A 105 -1.84 -10.72 7.25
CA ALA A 105 -3.06 -11.50 6.97
C ALA A 105 -2.74 -12.83 6.27
N ALA A 106 -1.78 -12.83 5.35
CA ALA A 106 -1.31 -14.05 4.70
C ALA A 106 -0.69 -15.03 5.70
N PHE A 107 0.13 -14.55 6.62
CA PHE A 107 0.70 -15.39 7.69
C PHE A 107 -0.34 -15.93 8.67
N GLU A 108 -1.46 -15.26 8.83
CA GLU A 108 -2.62 -15.76 9.59
C GLU A 108 -3.48 -16.76 8.79
N GLY A 109 -3.04 -17.17 7.61
CA GLY A 109 -3.73 -18.13 6.75
C GLY A 109 -4.86 -17.54 5.92
N LYS A 110 -4.95 -16.21 5.82
CA LYS A 110 -5.94 -15.54 4.96
C LYS A 110 -5.38 -15.42 3.54
N THR A 111 -6.04 -16.05 2.59
CA THR A 111 -5.66 -15.98 1.18
C THR A 111 -5.77 -14.55 0.66
N GLN A 112 -4.74 -14.07 -0.03
CA GLN A 112 -4.69 -12.74 -0.61
C GLN A 112 -4.96 -12.80 -2.12
N LEU A 113 -6.23 -12.59 -2.51
CA LEU A 113 -6.72 -12.75 -3.90
C LEU A 113 -6.80 -11.45 -4.70
N GLU A 114 -6.34 -10.33 -4.12
CA GLU A 114 -6.40 -9.00 -4.75
C GLU A 114 -7.82 -8.57 -5.15
N THR A 115 -8.82 -9.05 -4.45
CA THR A 115 -10.20 -8.61 -4.64
C THR A 115 -10.44 -7.23 -4.02
N PRO A 116 -11.40 -6.45 -4.52
CA PRO A 116 -11.74 -5.15 -3.91
C PRO A 116 -12.10 -5.23 -2.43
N LEU A 117 -12.73 -6.30 -1.99
CA LEU A 117 -13.04 -6.52 -0.58
C LEU A 117 -11.79 -6.74 0.25
N GLU A 118 -10.89 -7.56 -0.23
CA GLU A 118 -9.63 -7.86 0.44
C GLU A 118 -8.71 -6.64 0.51
N GLU A 119 -8.64 -5.88 -0.57
CA GLU A 119 -7.94 -4.60 -0.60
C GLU A 119 -8.52 -3.59 0.40
N ALA A 120 -9.85 -3.55 0.54
CA ALA A 120 -10.51 -2.75 1.56
C ALA A 120 -10.17 -3.23 2.98
N GLN A 121 -10.16 -4.54 3.20
CA GLN A 121 -9.73 -5.13 4.47
C GLN A 121 -8.28 -4.80 4.80
N ALA A 122 -7.38 -4.82 3.82
CA ALA A 122 -5.98 -4.45 3.98
C ALA A 122 -5.83 -2.98 4.43
N SER A 123 -6.52 -2.05 3.78
CA SER A 123 -6.52 -0.64 4.18
C SER A 123 -7.08 -0.43 5.59
N ILE A 124 -8.14 -1.13 5.96
CA ILE A 124 -8.75 -1.05 7.30
C ILE A 124 -7.80 -1.64 8.36
N ARG A 125 -7.16 -2.76 8.09
CA ARG A 125 -6.16 -3.37 8.97
C ARG A 125 -5.01 -2.41 9.23
N ALA A 126 -4.44 -1.86 8.19
CA ALA A 126 -3.38 -0.87 8.27
C ALA A 126 -3.81 0.36 9.09
N ALA A 127 -4.99 0.90 8.84
CA ALA A 127 -5.51 2.05 9.58
C ALA A 127 -5.67 1.78 11.09
N ARG A 128 -6.04 0.56 11.46
CA ARG A 128 -6.29 0.20 12.87
C ARG A 128 -5.01 -0.16 13.62
N PHE A 129 -4.10 -0.89 13.00
CA PHE A 129 -3.03 -1.57 13.71
C PHE A 129 -1.62 -1.09 13.39
N ALA A 130 -1.44 -0.30 12.33
CA ALA A 130 -0.11 0.20 12.00
C ALA A 130 0.41 1.18 13.06
N PRO A 131 1.66 1.01 13.51
CA PRO A 131 2.28 1.95 14.43
C PRO A 131 2.58 3.28 13.74
N SER A 132 2.73 4.34 14.54
CA SER A 132 3.24 5.65 14.10
C SER A 132 2.52 6.30 12.92
N LEU A 133 1.29 5.94 12.65
CA LEU A 133 0.43 6.67 11.72
C LEU A 133 -0.30 7.81 12.43
N THR A 134 -0.36 8.96 11.78
CA THR A 134 -1.17 10.09 12.21
C THR A 134 -2.67 9.79 12.04
N SER A 135 -3.51 10.57 12.70
CA SER A 135 -4.98 10.46 12.52
C SER A 135 -5.39 10.69 11.06
N THR A 136 -4.74 11.62 10.37
CA THR A 136 -4.99 11.88 8.95
C THR A 136 -4.62 10.68 8.08
N GLU A 137 -3.49 10.04 8.32
CA GLU A 137 -3.07 8.84 7.59
C GLU A 137 -4.05 7.68 7.82
N ARG A 138 -4.48 7.46 9.05
CA ARG A 138 -5.49 6.44 9.37
C ARG A 138 -6.82 6.72 8.68
N TYR A 139 -7.28 7.95 8.71
CA TYR A 139 -8.50 8.35 8.04
C TYR A 139 -8.42 8.15 6.53
N THR A 140 -7.28 8.50 5.93
CA THR A 140 -7.05 8.32 4.48
C THR A 140 -7.09 6.86 4.08
N LEU A 141 -6.49 5.96 4.88
CA LEU A 141 -6.57 4.51 4.67
C LEU A 141 -8.02 4.00 4.77
N LEU A 142 -8.79 4.44 5.75
CA LEU A 142 -10.21 4.06 5.86
C LEU A 142 -11.01 4.54 4.64
N ARG A 143 -10.76 5.75 4.18
CA ARG A 143 -11.38 6.29 2.96
C ARG A 143 -10.97 5.52 1.72
N ASP A 144 -9.72 5.10 1.62
CA ASP A 144 -9.24 4.26 0.53
C ASP A 144 -9.99 2.93 0.48
N GLY A 145 -10.13 2.26 1.61
CA GLY A 145 -10.90 1.01 1.72
C GLY A 145 -12.35 1.16 1.24
N ILE A 146 -13.03 2.19 1.70
CA ILE A 146 -14.42 2.48 1.29
C ILE A 146 -14.50 2.83 -0.20
N ASN A 147 -13.58 3.62 -0.71
CA ASN A 147 -13.55 3.99 -2.12
C ASN A 147 -13.36 2.77 -3.04
N ARG A 148 -12.52 1.82 -2.64
CA ARG A 148 -12.33 0.56 -3.39
C ARG A 148 -13.63 -0.24 -3.49
N LEU A 149 -14.39 -0.34 -2.40
CA LEU A 149 -15.70 -1.00 -2.39
C LEU A 149 -16.72 -0.27 -3.29
N HIS A 150 -16.80 1.05 -3.18
CA HIS A 150 -17.69 1.85 -4.01
C HIS A 150 -17.36 1.71 -5.50
N LYS A 151 -16.09 1.77 -5.87
CA LYS A 151 -15.64 1.59 -7.25
C LYS A 151 -16.03 0.20 -7.80
N ALA A 152 -15.98 -0.81 -6.95
CA ALA A 152 -16.41 -2.18 -7.30
C ALA A 152 -17.93 -2.39 -7.17
N LYS A 153 -18.71 -1.35 -6.86
CA LYS A 153 -20.16 -1.41 -6.62
C LYS A 153 -20.56 -2.36 -5.49
N ILE A 154 -19.67 -2.56 -4.52
CA ILE A 154 -19.95 -3.36 -3.32
C ILE A 154 -20.54 -2.43 -2.26
N LYS A 155 -21.76 -2.73 -1.84
CA LYS A 155 -22.42 -1.97 -0.77
C LYS A 155 -21.79 -2.31 0.58
N VAL A 156 -21.23 -1.32 1.28
CA VAL A 156 -20.56 -1.49 2.58
C VAL A 156 -21.43 -2.25 3.58
N ARG A 157 -22.74 -1.98 3.63
CA ARG A 157 -23.67 -2.65 4.53
C ARG A 157 -23.70 -4.18 4.39
N LEU A 158 -23.46 -4.70 3.16
CA LEU A 158 -23.47 -6.12 2.88
C LEU A 158 -22.19 -6.85 3.34
N VAL A 159 -21.11 -6.12 3.48
CA VAL A 159 -19.79 -6.66 3.88
C VAL A 159 -19.32 -6.14 5.23
N LYS A 160 -20.17 -5.43 5.96
CA LYS A 160 -19.84 -4.78 7.24
C LYS A 160 -19.15 -5.72 8.21
N ASN A 161 -19.64 -6.94 8.36
CA ASN A 161 -19.06 -7.93 9.26
C ASN A 161 -17.64 -8.35 8.84
N LYS A 162 -17.37 -8.36 7.53
CA LYS A 162 -16.03 -8.69 6.98
C LYS A 162 -15.04 -7.55 7.13
N LEU A 163 -15.54 -6.32 7.31
CA LEU A 163 -14.73 -5.13 7.55
C LEU A 163 -14.45 -4.91 9.05
N HIS A 164 -15.16 -5.60 9.92
CA HIS A 164 -14.99 -5.48 11.36
C HIS A 164 -13.81 -6.33 11.85
N ILE A 165 -12.60 -5.85 11.58
CA ILE A 165 -11.35 -6.52 11.94
C ILE A 165 -10.97 -6.14 13.36
N LYS A 166 -10.93 -7.12 14.27
CA LYS A 166 -10.72 -6.88 15.70
C LYS A 166 -9.26 -7.02 16.15
N ASN A 167 -8.52 -7.90 15.50
CA ASN A 167 -7.17 -8.29 15.89
C ASN A 167 -6.19 -8.01 14.75
N ARG A 168 -4.98 -7.65 15.17
CA ARG A 168 -3.83 -7.59 14.28
C ARG A 168 -3.39 -9.00 13.95
#